data_24b643cacaf1e24e3922c2935199def0
#
_entry.id   24b643cacaf1e24e3922c2935199def0
#
_cell.length_a   1.000
_cell.length_b   1.000
_cell.length_c   1.000
_cell.angle_alpha   90.00
_cell.angle_beta   90.00
_cell.angle_gamma   90.00
#
_symmetry.space_group_name_H-M   'P 1'
#
loop_
_entity.id
_entity.type
_entity.pdbx_description
1 polymer ?
#
loop_
_entity_poly.entity_id
_entity_poly.type
_entity_poly.pdbx_seq_one_letter_code
_entity_poly.pdbx_strand_id
1 'polypeptide(L)'
;MTVQLTAGAERPVVRLRAVAKNYDAGAVQVAALRGVSLEIPQNCFSMLVGPSGSGKTTLLNLIGCIDAPTEGTVEVCGEAIAAFGDNALSDFRARNIGFIFQNFSLVPVLSAYENVEYPLLLVGMAPAERRRRTLAMLDAVGLAAQARQRPNELSGGQKQRVAIARALVKQPQLVLADEPTANLDTATGASIIELMRRIQVELRTSFVFSTHDPHLMSHADETFTIRDGALVQPGLH
;
A
#
# COMPACT_ATOMS: atom_id res chain seq x y z
N MET A 1 13.23 39.75 3.93
CA MET A 1 14.18 38.61 4.07
C MET A 1 13.55 37.39 3.41
N THR A 2 14.03 37.08 2.23
CA THR A 2 13.53 35.99 1.39
C THR A 2 14.15 34.69 1.92
N VAL A 3 13.36 33.81 2.51
CA VAL A 3 13.82 32.47 2.86
C VAL A 3 13.92 31.68 1.54
N GLN A 4 15.12 31.50 1.05
CA GLN A 4 15.43 30.54 0.00
C GLN A 4 15.26 29.14 0.59
N LEU A 5 14.22 28.43 0.16
CA LEU A 5 14.13 26.98 0.28
C LEU A 5 15.13 26.38 -0.72
N THR A 6 16.30 26.04 -0.20
CA THR A 6 17.34 25.29 -0.89
C THR A 6 17.14 23.81 -0.62
N ALA A 7 17.44 23.06 -1.63
CA ALA A 7 17.77 21.64 -1.75
C ALA A 7 16.67 20.79 -2.39
N GLY A 8 17.08 20.12 -3.45
CA GLY A 8 16.41 19.15 -4.30
C GLY A 8 15.24 18.43 -3.64
N ALA A 9 14.03 18.87 -3.96
CA ALA A 9 12.83 18.15 -3.57
C ALA A 9 12.94 16.76 -4.22
N GLU A 10 13.18 15.75 -3.39
CA GLU A 10 13.08 14.36 -3.84
C GLU A 10 11.72 14.20 -4.53
N ARG A 11 11.70 13.56 -5.70
CA ARG A 11 10.46 13.37 -6.45
C ARG A 11 9.49 12.57 -5.56
N PRO A 12 8.21 12.99 -5.46
CA PRO A 12 7.24 12.22 -4.68
C PRO A 12 7.11 10.80 -5.24
N VAL A 13 6.81 9.82 -4.38
CA VAL A 13 6.53 8.44 -4.80
C VAL A 13 5.19 8.33 -5.49
N VAL A 14 4.23 9.21 -5.14
CA VAL A 14 2.92 9.34 -5.79
C VAL A 14 2.63 10.81 -6.03
N ARG A 15 2.15 11.13 -7.23
CA ARG A 15 1.59 12.45 -7.56
C ARG A 15 0.27 12.30 -8.29
N LEU A 16 -0.75 12.93 -7.76
CA LEU A 16 -2.10 13.00 -8.33
C LEU A 16 -2.42 14.45 -8.68
N ARG A 17 -2.98 14.68 -9.87
CA ARG A 17 -3.41 16.02 -10.31
C ARG A 17 -4.83 15.97 -10.84
N ALA A 18 -5.76 16.64 -10.14
CA ALA A 18 -7.18 16.75 -10.47
C ALA A 18 -7.83 15.40 -10.80
N VAL A 19 -7.49 14.35 -10.04
CA VAL A 19 -7.94 12.98 -10.30
C VAL A 19 -9.40 12.83 -9.92
N ALA A 20 -10.24 12.44 -10.89
CA ALA A 20 -11.62 12.04 -10.69
C ALA A 20 -11.82 10.57 -11.06
N LYS A 21 -12.75 9.91 -10.38
CA LYS A 21 -13.15 8.54 -10.69
C LYS A 21 -14.66 8.39 -10.55
N ASN A 22 -15.28 8.03 -11.66
CA ASN A 22 -16.71 7.71 -11.74
C ASN A 22 -16.85 6.22 -12.04
N TYR A 23 -17.80 5.57 -11.37
CA TYR A 23 -18.23 4.21 -11.65
C TYR A 23 -19.65 4.20 -12.20
N ASP A 24 -19.89 3.41 -13.24
CA ASP A 24 -21.22 3.20 -13.79
C ASP A 24 -21.96 2.12 -12.98
N ALA A 25 -22.96 2.52 -12.22
CA ALA A 25 -23.84 1.62 -11.48
C ALA A 25 -25.19 1.50 -12.21
N GLY A 26 -25.19 0.99 -13.44
CA GLY A 26 -26.36 0.93 -14.30
C GLY A 26 -26.84 2.30 -14.77
N ALA A 27 -28.02 2.76 -14.31
CA ALA A 27 -28.58 4.06 -14.70
C ALA A 27 -27.98 5.26 -13.94
N VAL A 28 -27.13 5.04 -12.94
CA VAL A 28 -26.58 6.10 -12.08
C VAL A 28 -25.06 6.05 -12.11
N GLN A 29 -24.44 7.22 -12.32
CA GLN A 29 -23.00 7.38 -12.12
C GLN A 29 -22.69 7.72 -10.67
N VAL A 30 -21.76 6.98 -10.06
CA VAL A 30 -21.27 7.22 -8.70
C VAL A 30 -19.89 7.86 -8.78
N ALA A 31 -19.79 9.14 -8.42
CA ALA A 31 -18.53 9.85 -8.32
C ALA A 31 -17.77 9.40 -7.04
N ALA A 32 -16.83 8.48 -7.18
CA ALA A 32 -16.04 7.97 -6.08
C ALA A 32 -14.88 8.91 -5.69
N LEU A 33 -14.30 9.65 -6.66
CA LEU A 33 -13.30 10.69 -6.42
C LEU A 33 -13.63 11.94 -7.26
N ARG A 34 -13.35 13.12 -6.68
CA ARG A 34 -13.76 14.43 -7.22
C ARG A 34 -12.59 15.40 -7.26
N GLY A 35 -11.72 15.28 -8.28
CA GLY A 35 -10.63 16.22 -8.53
C GLY A 35 -9.52 16.20 -7.47
N VAL A 36 -9.17 15.02 -6.95
CA VAL A 36 -8.13 14.85 -5.92
C VAL A 36 -6.76 15.23 -6.45
N SER A 37 -6.07 16.13 -5.76
CA SER A 37 -4.67 16.48 -6.03
C SER A 37 -3.87 16.32 -4.75
N LEU A 38 -2.82 15.48 -4.78
CA LEU A 38 -1.91 15.27 -3.66
C LEU A 38 -0.55 14.77 -4.14
N GLU A 39 0.46 14.97 -3.31
CA GLU A 39 1.79 14.40 -3.48
C GLU A 39 2.17 13.63 -2.21
N ILE A 40 2.69 12.41 -2.37
CA ILE A 40 3.19 11.59 -1.27
C ILE A 40 4.71 11.51 -1.40
N PRO A 41 5.47 11.93 -0.38
CA PRO A 41 6.93 11.88 -0.40
C PRO A 41 7.46 10.44 -0.45
N GLN A 42 8.70 10.28 -0.93
CA GLN A 42 9.41 9.01 -0.82
C GLN A 42 9.78 8.71 0.64
N ASN A 43 9.95 7.43 0.94
CA ASN A 43 10.36 6.93 2.26
C ASN A 43 9.47 7.42 3.42
N CYS A 44 8.20 7.72 3.12
CA CYS A 44 7.22 8.24 4.06
C CYS A 44 6.22 7.15 4.46
N PHE A 45 5.76 7.20 5.71
CA PHE A 45 4.68 6.37 6.22
C PHE A 45 3.40 7.21 6.24
N SER A 46 2.66 7.20 5.11
CA SER A 46 1.52 8.07 4.87
C SER A 46 0.19 7.37 5.15
N MET A 47 -0.77 8.11 5.63
CA MET A 47 -2.09 7.61 6.01
C MET A 47 -3.21 8.31 5.24
N LEU A 48 -4.16 7.54 4.72
CA LEU A 48 -5.43 8.01 4.17
C LEU A 48 -6.53 7.78 5.21
N VAL A 49 -7.09 8.85 5.74
CA VAL A 49 -8.17 8.78 6.75
C VAL A 49 -9.48 9.30 6.20
N GLY A 50 -10.58 8.77 6.73
CA GLY A 50 -11.92 9.20 6.37
C GLY A 50 -12.97 8.12 6.67
N PRO A 51 -14.25 8.46 6.66
CA PRO A 51 -15.33 7.51 6.91
C PRO A 51 -15.39 6.40 5.86
N SER A 52 -16.11 5.32 6.15
CA SER A 52 -16.38 4.28 5.15
C SER A 52 -17.09 4.90 3.94
N GLY A 53 -16.74 4.45 2.73
CA GLY A 53 -17.28 4.99 1.48
C GLY A 53 -16.73 6.34 1.04
N SER A 54 -15.75 6.94 1.74
CA SER A 54 -15.20 8.25 1.36
C SER A 54 -14.30 8.24 0.11
N GLY A 55 -13.96 7.08 -0.46
CA GLY A 55 -13.11 6.95 -1.65
C GLY A 55 -11.68 6.46 -1.39
N LYS A 56 -11.31 6.10 -0.15
CA LYS A 56 -9.94 5.64 0.22
C LYS A 56 -9.48 4.44 -0.61
N THR A 57 -10.29 3.38 -0.65
CA THR A 57 -9.99 2.16 -1.43
C THR A 57 -9.90 2.47 -2.93
N THR A 58 -10.77 3.33 -3.46
CA THR A 58 -10.69 3.80 -4.85
C THR A 58 -9.37 4.51 -5.12
N LEU A 59 -8.96 5.41 -4.22
CA LEU A 59 -7.70 6.11 -4.34
C LEU A 59 -6.50 5.15 -4.29
N LEU A 60 -6.49 4.18 -3.35
CA LEU A 60 -5.46 3.14 -3.29
C LEU A 60 -5.42 2.29 -4.57
N ASN A 61 -6.56 1.97 -5.17
CA ASN A 61 -6.63 1.22 -6.42
C ASN A 61 -6.03 2.00 -7.60
N LEU A 62 -6.26 3.31 -7.68
CA LEU A 62 -5.65 4.16 -8.71
C LEU A 62 -4.13 4.27 -8.52
N ILE A 63 -3.67 4.54 -7.29
CA ILE A 63 -2.24 4.56 -6.95
C ILE A 63 -1.60 3.19 -7.20
N GLY A 64 -2.34 2.12 -6.91
CA GLY A 64 -1.91 0.74 -7.12
C GLY A 64 -1.91 0.29 -8.59
N CYS A 65 -2.32 1.15 -9.51
CA CYS A 65 -2.46 0.81 -10.93
C CYS A 65 -3.40 -0.40 -11.18
N ILE A 66 -4.36 -0.62 -10.27
CA ILE A 66 -5.41 -1.66 -10.40
C ILE A 66 -6.56 -1.13 -11.23
N ASP A 67 -6.82 0.18 -11.12
CA ASP A 67 -7.86 0.90 -11.83
C ASP A 67 -7.28 2.16 -12.49
N ALA A 68 -8.00 2.76 -13.43
CA ALA A 68 -7.61 3.98 -14.12
C ALA A 68 -8.51 5.15 -13.73
N PRO A 69 -7.99 6.38 -13.63
CA PRO A 69 -8.81 7.56 -13.37
C PRO A 69 -9.74 7.84 -14.57
N THR A 70 -10.91 8.43 -14.29
CA THR A 70 -11.80 8.96 -15.35
C THR A 70 -11.26 10.27 -15.89
N GLU A 71 -10.67 11.09 -15.01
CA GLU A 71 -10.05 12.37 -15.37
C GLU A 71 -8.81 12.60 -14.48
N GLY A 72 -7.94 13.51 -14.94
CA GLY A 72 -6.71 13.86 -14.23
C GLY A 72 -5.54 12.95 -14.55
N THR A 73 -4.45 13.08 -13.79
CA THR A 73 -3.21 12.32 -14.02
C THR A 73 -2.71 11.67 -12.73
N VAL A 74 -2.17 10.45 -12.90
CA VAL A 74 -1.57 9.65 -11.82
C VAL A 74 -0.14 9.33 -12.22
N GLU A 75 0.81 9.76 -11.37
CA GLU A 75 2.22 9.37 -11.46
C GLU A 75 2.56 8.53 -10.22
N VAL A 76 3.22 7.39 -10.42
CA VAL A 76 3.64 6.47 -9.34
C VAL A 76 5.08 6.05 -9.57
N CYS A 77 5.91 6.13 -8.55
CA CYS A 77 7.34 5.83 -8.63
C CYS A 77 8.05 6.56 -9.80
N GLY A 78 7.62 7.79 -10.11
CA GLY A 78 8.16 8.62 -11.18
C GLY A 78 7.63 8.33 -12.58
N GLU A 79 6.70 7.39 -12.74
CA GLU A 79 6.13 6.98 -14.03
C GLU A 79 4.67 7.48 -14.18
N ALA A 80 4.34 8.02 -15.35
CA ALA A 80 2.98 8.40 -15.71
C ALA A 80 2.18 7.15 -16.12
N ILE A 81 1.25 6.72 -15.29
CA ILE A 81 0.56 5.43 -15.41
C ILE A 81 -0.28 5.33 -16.69
N ALA A 82 -0.84 6.43 -17.16
CA ALA A 82 -1.65 6.47 -18.39
C ALA A 82 -0.85 6.13 -19.67
N ALA A 83 0.48 6.14 -19.61
CA ALA A 83 1.34 5.78 -20.73
C ALA A 83 1.50 4.25 -20.92
N PHE A 84 1.06 3.44 -19.95
CA PHE A 84 1.26 1.99 -19.97
C PHE A 84 0.01 1.25 -20.48
N GLY A 85 0.22 0.23 -21.31
CA GLY A 85 -0.80 -0.79 -21.56
C GLY A 85 -0.85 -1.84 -20.46
N ASP A 86 -1.87 -2.71 -20.46
CA ASP A 86 -2.19 -3.66 -19.40
C ASP A 86 -1.02 -4.56 -18.96
N ASN A 87 -0.26 -5.09 -19.91
CA ASN A 87 0.91 -5.93 -19.61
C ASN A 87 2.01 -5.12 -18.90
N ALA A 88 2.30 -3.92 -19.40
CA ALA A 88 3.30 -3.04 -18.82
C ALA A 88 2.90 -2.58 -17.39
N LEU A 89 1.59 -2.30 -17.17
CA LEU A 89 1.05 -2.01 -15.83
C LEU A 89 1.20 -3.21 -14.89
N SER A 90 0.96 -4.43 -15.39
CA SER A 90 1.12 -5.65 -14.61
C SER A 90 2.58 -5.85 -14.18
N ASP A 91 3.52 -5.68 -15.10
CA ASP A 91 4.96 -5.76 -14.84
C ASP A 91 5.42 -4.65 -13.88
N PHE A 92 4.90 -3.43 -14.06
CA PHE A 92 5.19 -2.31 -13.18
C PHE A 92 4.73 -2.59 -11.74
N ARG A 93 3.48 -3.06 -11.55
CA ARG A 93 2.96 -3.48 -10.22
C ARG A 93 3.81 -4.58 -9.62
N ALA A 94 4.12 -5.61 -10.42
CA ALA A 94 4.90 -6.75 -9.95
C ALA A 94 6.27 -6.32 -9.39
N ARG A 95 6.89 -5.30 -9.94
CA ARG A 95 8.23 -4.82 -9.53
C ARG A 95 8.18 -3.77 -8.43
N ASN A 96 7.27 -2.80 -8.53
CA ASN A 96 7.34 -1.55 -7.76
C ASN A 96 6.35 -1.45 -6.61
N ILE A 97 5.22 -2.20 -6.63
CA ILE A 97 4.13 -2.00 -5.67
C ILE A 97 3.85 -3.27 -4.87
N GLY A 98 3.93 -3.19 -3.53
CA GLY A 98 3.45 -4.22 -2.62
C GLY A 98 2.01 -3.95 -2.19
N PHE A 99 1.19 -4.99 -2.01
CA PHE A 99 -0.20 -4.85 -1.56
C PHE A 99 -0.44 -5.62 -0.28
N ILE A 100 -1.08 -4.98 0.69
CA ILE A 100 -1.57 -5.56 1.94
C ILE A 100 -3.09 -5.30 1.98
N PHE A 101 -3.88 -6.36 2.00
CA PHE A 101 -5.35 -6.27 1.95
C PHE A 101 -5.96 -6.53 3.31
N GLN A 102 -7.13 -5.96 3.56
CA GLN A 102 -7.91 -6.13 4.78
C GLN A 102 -8.16 -7.61 5.14
N ASN A 103 -8.48 -8.45 4.16
CA ASN A 103 -8.75 -9.88 4.34
C ASN A 103 -7.52 -10.76 4.11
N PHE A 104 -6.30 -10.19 4.31
CA PHE A 104 -5.00 -10.86 4.11
C PHE A 104 -4.77 -11.32 2.67
N SER A 105 -5.78 -11.78 1.96
CA SER A 105 -5.77 -12.30 0.58
C SER A 105 -4.63 -13.31 0.33
N LEU A 106 -4.40 -14.21 1.30
CA LEU A 106 -3.43 -15.29 1.15
C LEU A 106 -4.02 -16.39 0.26
N VAL A 107 -3.17 -17.02 -0.54
CA VAL A 107 -3.55 -18.19 -1.33
C VAL A 107 -3.68 -19.39 -0.38
N PRO A 108 -4.89 -19.96 -0.18
CA PRO A 108 -5.16 -20.88 0.92
C PRO A 108 -4.47 -22.23 0.79
N VAL A 109 -4.12 -22.64 -0.44
CA VAL A 109 -3.44 -23.92 -0.72
C VAL A 109 -1.93 -23.82 -0.57
N LEU A 110 -1.36 -22.60 -0.52
CA LEU A 110 0.06 -22.33 -0.36
C LEU A 110 0.40 -22.16 1.13
N SER A 111 1.57 -22.65 1.53
CA SER A 111 2.18 -22.37 2.84
C SER A 111 2.53 -20.88 3.02
N ALA A 112 2.89 -20.48 4.23
CA ALA A 112 3.40 -19.13 4.50
C ALA A 112 4.64 -18.82 3.64
N TYR A 113 5.56 -19.78 3.53
CA TYR A 113 6.74 -19.66 2.67
C TYR A 113 6.35 -19.40 1.22
N GLU A 114 5.48 -20.23 0.64
CA GLU A 114 5.07 -20.13 -0.76
C GLU A 114 4.27 -18.85 -1.04
N ASN A 115 3.41 -18.40 -0.12
CA ASN A 115 2.74 -17.11 -0.22
C ASN A 115 3.73 -15.95 -0.30
N VAL A 116 4.80 -15.98 0.51
CA VAL A 116 5.83 -14.94 0.51
C VAL A 116 6.76 -15.06 -0.71
N GLU A 117 7.10 -16.27 -1.15
CA GLU A 117 7.94 -16.52 -2.34
C GLU A 117 7.25 -16.09 -3.66
N TYR A 118 5.92 -16.20 -3.72
CA TYR A 118 5.15 -16.04 -4.95
C TYR A 118 5.45 -14.77 -5.74
N PRO A 119 5.53 -13.56 -5.15
CA PRO A 119 5.90 -12.34 -5.89
C PRO A 119 7.29 -12.40 -6.54
N LEU A 120 8.24 -13.12 -5.94
CA LEU A 120 9.58 -13.28 -6.49
C LEU A 120 9.62 -14.20 -7.72
N LEU A 121 8.69 -15.16 -7.80
CA LEU A 121 8.47 -15.96 -9.00
C LEU A 121 8.00 -15.09 -10.17
N LEU A 122 7.04 -14.19 -9.91
CA LEU A 122 6.48 -13.31 -10.94
C LEU A 122 7.51 -12.37 -11.56
N VAL A 123 8.51 -11.95 -10.79
CA VAL A 123 9.61 -11.09 -11.31
C VAL A 123 10.78 -11.90 -11.87
N GLY A 124 10.66 -13.23 -11.98
CA GLY A 124 11.67 -14.09 -12.61
C GLY A 124 12.96 -14.26 -11.80
N MET A 125 12.89 -14.10 -10.47
CA MET A 125 14.09 -14.20 -9.63
C MET A 125 14.63 -15.64 -9.57
N ALA A 126 15.96 -15.80 -9.56
CA ALA A 126 16.62 -17.09 -9.49
C ALA A 126 16.26 -17.88 -8.19
N PRO A 127 16.12 -19.21 -8.24
CA PRO A 127 15.62 -20.03 -7.12
C PRO A 127 16.41 -19.85 -5.81
N ALA A 128 17.72 -19.80 -5.86
CA ALA A 128 18.57 -19.63 -4.67
C ALA A 128 18.30 -18.29 -3.97
N GLU A 129 18.18 -17.21 -4.75
CA GLU A 129 17.92 -15.86 -4.24
C GLU A 129 16.49 -15.73 -3.71
N ARG A 130 15.49 -16.33 -4.39
CA ARG A 130 14.12 -16.40 -3.88
C ARG A 130 14.09 -17.02 -2.49
N ARG A 131 14.68 -18.22 -2.36
CA ARG A 131 14.75 -18.92 -1.07
C ARG A 131 15.39 -18.06 0.01
N ARG A 132 16.53 -17.44 -0.29
CA ARG A 132 17.25 -16.56 0.65
C ARG A 132 16.36 -15.41 1.12
N ARG A 133 15.74 -14.67 0.19
CA ARG A 133 14.89 -13.51 0.51
C ARG A 133 13.63 -13.92 1.25
N THR A 134 12.98 -15.00 0.86
CA THR A 134 11.76 -15.49 1.50
C THR A 134 12.01 -15.87 2.96
N LEU A 135 13.07 -16.61 3.23
CA LEU A 135 13.43 -17.00 4.61
C LEU A 135 13.81 -15.79 5.46
N ALA A 136 14.61 -14.88 4.93
CA ALA A 136 14.99 -13.64 5.63
C ALA A 136 13.75 -12.77 5.93
N MET A 137 12.79 -12.67 5.01
CA MET A 137 11.59 -11.89 5.22
C MET A 137 10.64 -12.54 6.25
N LEU A 138 10.51 -13.87 6.23
CA LEU A 138 9.74 -14.60 7.25
C LEU A 138 10.35 -14.44 8.64
N ASP A 139 11.67 -14.42 8.74
CA ASP A 139 12.37 -14.15 10.00
C ASP A 139 12.12 -12.72 10.48
N ALA A 140 12.23 -11.73 9.59
CA ALA A 140 12.00 -10.31 9.88
C ALA A 140 10.58 -10.02 10.42
N VAL A 141 9.56 -10.79 9.97
CA VAL A 141 8.20 -10.69 10.49
C VAL A 141 7.93 -11.64 11.68
N GLY A 142 8.93 -12.41 12.13
CA GLY A 142 8.83 -13.33 13.27
C GLY A 142 8.04 -14.62 12.99
N LEU A 143 8.09 -15.13 11.74
CA LEU A 143 7.35 -16.32 11.29
C LEU A 143 8.26 -17.44 10.74
N ALA A 144 9.54 -17.46 11.07
CA ALA A 144 10.46 -18.49 10.60
C ALA A 144 9.97 -19.91 10.95
N ALA A 145 9.44 -20.12 12.16
CA ALA A 145 8.91 -21.41 12.62
C ALA A 145 7.60 -21.80 11.92
N GLN A 146 6.81 -20.86 11.42
CA GLN A 146 5.53 -21.06 10.74
C GLN A 146 5.65 -21.17 9.22
N ALA A 147 6.85 -21.17 8.66
CA ALA A 147 7.10 -21.14 7.21
C ALA A 147 6.33 -22.24 6.43
N ARG A 148 6.12 -23.41 7.02
CA ARG A 148 5.43 -24.55 6.37
C ARG A 148 3.91 -24.57 6.62
N GLN A 149 3.39 -23.77 7.54
CA GLN A 149 1.98 -23.72 7.87
C GLN A 149 1.18 -23.07 6.74
N ARG A 150 -0.04 -23.55 6.53
CA ARG A 150 -1.01 -22.97 5.60
C ARG A 150 -1.85 -21.89 6.30
N PRO A 151 -2.53 -21.00 5.55
CA PRO A 151 -3.34 -19.93 6.13
C PRO A 151 -4.39 -20.39 7.16
N ASN A 152 -4.97 -21.58 7.01
CA ASN A 152 -5.94 -22.13 7.96
C ASN A 152 -5.31 -22.56 9.31
N GLU A 153 -4.01 -22.72 9.37
CA GLU A 153 -3.24 -23.08 10.58
C GLU A 153 -2.65 -21.86 11.30
N LEU A 154 -2.85 -20.66 10.74
CA LEU A 154 -2.30 -19.41 11.24
C LEU A 154 -3.36 -18.58 11.96
N SER A 155 -2.96 -17.89 13.04
CA SER A 155 -3.80 -16.85 13.68
C SER A 155 -4.00 -15.63 12.76
N GLY A 156 -4.95 -14.75 13.07
CA GLY A 156 -5.20 -13.51 12.31
C GLY A 156 -3.94 -12.65 12.20
N GLY A 157 -3.25 -12.40 13.32
CA GLY A 157 -2.00 -11.65 13.33
C GLY A 157 -0.87 -12.32 12.54
N GLN A 158 -0.77 -13.65 12.58
CA GLN A 158 0.20 -14.39 11.76
C GLN A 158 -0.11 -14.29 10.26
N LYS A 159 -1.40 -14.41 9.87
CA LYS A 159 -1.82 -14.18 8.47
C LYS A 159 -1.45 -12.80 7.98
N GLN A 160 -1.65 -11.77 8.82
CA GLN A 160 -1.28 -10.40 8.48
C GLN A 160 0.23 -10.24 8.32
N ARG A 161 1.04 -10.84 9.19
CA ARG A 161 2.49 -10.85 9.06
C ARG A 161 2.96 -11.55 7.77
N VAL A 162 2.31 -12.63 7.35
CA VAL A 162 2.56 -13.27 6.03
C VAL A 162 2.20 -12.33 4.88
N ALA A 163 1.05 -11.63 4.95
CA ALA A 163 0.65 -10.67 3.93
C ALA A 163 1.64 -9.49 3.82
N ILE A 164 2.14 -8.99 4.94
CA ILE A 164 3.19 -7.95 5.00
C ILE A 164 4.50 -8.49 4.37
N ALA A 165 4.93 -9.67 4.77
CA ALA A 165 6.13 -10.31 4.22
C ALA A 165 6.02 -10.48 2.69
N ARG A 166 4.88 -10.97 2.20
CA ARG A 166 4.59 -11.11 0.77
C ARG A 166 4.67 -9.77 0.03
N ALA A 167 4.14 -8.70 0.61
CA ALA A 167 4.18 -7.38 -0.01
C ALA A 167 5.61 -6.83 -0.12
N LEU A 168 6.47 -7.11 0.88
CA LEU A 168 7.79 -6.52 1.03
C LEU A 168 8.95 -7.34 0.48
N VAL A 169 8.78 -8.65 0.29
CA VAL A 169 9.88 -9.57 -0.07
C VAL A 169 10.63 -9.19 -1.35
N LYS A 170 9.95 -8.52 -2.28
CA LYS A 170 10.54 -8.02 -3.53
C LYS A 170 11.19 -6.64 -3.39
N GLN A 171 11.14 -6.02 -2.18
CA GLN A 171 11.65 -4.68 -1.89
C GLN A 171 11.03 -3.61 -2.80
N PRO A 172 9.70 -3.44 -2.76
CA PRO A 172 9.02 -2.47 -3.60
C PRO A 172 9.34 -1.03 -3.17
N GLN A 173 9.20 -0.07 -4.09
CA GLN A 173 9.31 1.35 -3.78
C GLN A 173 8.10 1.86 -2.98
N LEU A 174 6.93 1.24 -3.20
CA LEU A 174 5.66 1.63 -2.59
C LEU A 174 4.91 0.41 -2.06
N VAL A 175 4.39 0.50 -0.85
CA VAL A 175 3.45 -0.47 -0.27
C VAL A 175 2.12 0.22 -0.02
N LEU A 176 1.05 -0.38 -0.54
CA LEU A 176 -0.33 0.04 -0.34
C LEU A 176 -1.02 -0.93 0.62
N ALA A 177 -1.64 -0.42 1.67
CA ALA A 177 -2.35 -1.23 2.64
C ALA A 177 -3.78 -0.70 2.83
N ASP A 178 -4.77 -1.53 2.51
CA ASP A 178 -6.18 -1.17 2.72
C ASP A 178 -6.65 -1.77 4.04
N GLU A 179 -6.86 -0.91 5.04
CA GLU A 179 -7.30 -1.25 6.40
C GLU A 179 -6.54 -2.44 7.02
N PRO A 180 -5.20 -2.37 7.15
CA PRO A 180 -4.36 -3.53 7.48
C PRO A 180 -4.58 -4.10 8.88
N THR A 181 -5.33 -3.44 9.74
CA THR A 181 -5.59 -3.86 11.13
C THR A 181 -7.06 -4.13 11.43
N ALA A 182 -7.98 -3.93 10.46
CA ALA A 182 -9.42 -3.99 10.70
C ALA A 182 -9.95 -5.35 11.22
N ASN A 183 -9.25 -6.44 10.91
CA ASN A 183 -9.63 -7.80 11.32
C ASN A 183 -8.81 -8.33 12.51
N LEU A 184 -8.18 -7.43 13.28
CA LEU A 184 -7.31 -7.76 14.40
C LEU A 184 -7.82 -7.11 15.69
N ASP A 185 -7.50 -7.70 16.81
CA ASP A 185 -7.68 -7.03 18.08
C ASP A 185 -6.71 -5.84 18.23
N THR A 186 -7.02 -4.90 19.10
CA THR A 186 -6.28 -3.63 19.26
C THR A 186 -4.79 -3.85 19.53
N ALA A 187 -4.43 -4.80 20.40
CA ALA A 187 -3.02 -5.05 20.74
C ALA A 187 -2.24 -5.66 19.56
N THR A 188 -2.85 -6.62 18.87
CA THR A 188 -2.28 -7.20 17.66
C THR A 188 -2.16 -6.15 16.57
N GLY A 189 -3.19 -5.32 16.38
CA GLY A 189 -3.19 -4.22 15.40
C GLY A 189 -2.03 -3.24 15.63
N ALA A 190 -1.83 -2.79 16.88
CA ALA A 190 -0.71 -1.92 17.23
C ALA A 190 0.65 -2.58 16.89
N SER A 191 0.84 -3.86 17.25
CA SER A 191 2.07 -4.59 16.93
C SER A 191 2.33 -4.72 15.42
N ILE A 192 1.28 -4.80 14.61
CA ILE A 192 1.37 -4.83 13.14
C ILE A 192 1.83 -3.48 12.59
N ILE A 193 1.29 -2.37 13.09
CA ILE A 193 1.71 -1.02 12.66
C ILE A 193 3.18 -0.77 13.04
N GLU A 194 3.59 -1.14 14.26
CA GLU A 194 5.00 -1.04 14.67
C GLU A 194 5.93 -1.88 13.78
N LEU A 195 5.52 -3.11 13.44
CA LEU A 195 6.25 -3.96 12.51
C LEU A 195 6.39 -3.30 11.14
N MET A 196 5.29 -2.78 10.57
CA MET A 196 5.29 -2.09 9.28
C MET A 196 6.21 -0.87 9.31
N ARG A 197 6.16 -0.07 10.38
CA ARG A 197 7.02 1.11 10.57
C ARG A 197 8.49 0.74 10.65
N ARG A 198 8.86 -0.27 11.44
CA ARG A 198 10.24 -0.75 11.54
C ARG A 198 10.78 -1.18 10.17
N ILE A 199 10.03 -2.02 9.44
CA ILE A 199 10.46 -2.51 8.14
C ILE A 199 10.53 -1.38 7.11
N GLN A 200 9.61 -0.40 7.19
CA GLN A 200 9.63 0.79 6.33
C GLN A 200 10.96 1.55 6.45
N VAL A 201 11.41 1.78 7.68
CA VAL A 201 12.69 2.46 7.94
C VAL A 201 13.88 1.63 7.44
N GLU A 202 13.89 0.31 7.71
CA GLU A 202 14.96 -0.59 7.31
C GLU A 202 15.12 -0.71 5.79
N LEU A 203 14.00 -0.82 5.06
CA LEU A 203 13.98 -1.00 3.61
C LEU A 203 13.92 0.33 2.83
N ARG A 204 13.71 1.46 3.49
CA ARG A 204 13.48 2.77 2.87
C ARG A 204 12.38 2.71 1.81
N THR A 205 11.30 1.99 2.10
CA THR A 205 10.12 1.90 1.22
C THR A 205 9.05 2.89 1.66
N SER A 206 8.24 3.38 0.73
CA SER A 206 7.11 4.26 1.07
C SER A 206 5.89 3.42 1.40
N PHE A 207 5.12 3.82 2.42
CA PHE A 207 3.84 3.20 2.75
C PHE A 207 2.70 4.19 2.57
N VAL A 208 1.60 3.73 1.98
CA VAL A 208 0.32 4.43 1.99
C VAL A 208 -0.74 3.45 2.49
N PHE A 209 -1.31 3.73 3.63
CA PHE A 209 -2.35 2.85 4.19
C PHE A 209 -3.63 3.61 4.53
N SER A 210 -4.76 2.96 4.30
CA SER A 210 -6.07 3.48 4.71
C SER A 210 -6.42 3.01 6.10
N THR A 211 -7.09 3.86 6.86
CA THR A 211 -7.70 3.49 8.12
C THR A 211 -8.87 4.42 8.46
N HIS A 212 -9.79 3.92 9.26
CA HIS A 212 -10.81 4.73 9.92
C HIS A 212 -10.53 4.89 11.42
N ASP A 213 -9.45 4.28 11.94
CA ASP A 213 -9.04 4.38 13.35
C ASP A 213 -8.14 5.61 13.57
N PRO A 214 -8.64 6.64 14.29
CA PRO A 214 -7.84 7.84 14.56
C PRO A 214 -6.65 7.58 15.49
N HIS A 215 -6.64 6.51 16.28
CA HIS A 215 -5.53 6.19 17.18
C HIS A 215 -4.25 5.85 16.41
N LEU A 216 -4.37 5.42 15.15
CA LEU A 216 -3.21 5.10 14.32
C LEU A 216 -2.55 6.33 13.70
N MET A 217 -3.21 7.52 13.71
CA MET A 217 -2.70 8.74 13.09
C MET A 217 -1.34 9.19 13.65
N SER A 218 -1.08 8.91 14.93
CA SER A 218 0.20 9.25 15.58
C SER A 218 1.40 8.47 15.03
N HIS A 219 1.17 7.38 14.30
CA HIS A 219 2.22 6.59 13.67
C HIS A 219 2.61 7.06 12.27
N ALA A 220 1.80 7.94 11.65
CA ALA A 220 2.04 8.44 10.29
C ALA A 220 2.96 9.67 10.30
N ASP A 221 3.80 9.77 9.26
CA ASP A 221 4.57 10.99 8.98
C ASP A 221 3.66 12.05 8.33
N GLU A 222 2.72 11.59 7.48
CA GLU A 222 1.73 12.43 6.82
C GLU A 222 0.34 11.80 6.84
N THR A 223 -0.67 12.64 6.95
CA THR A 223 -2.08 12.21 6.95
C THR A 223 -2.89 13.00 5.93
N PHE A 224 -3.59 12.31 5.07
CA PHE A 224 -4.50 12.86 4.06
C PHE A 224 -5.93 12.50 4.41
N THR A 225 -6.77 13.49 4.66
CA THR A 225 -8.19 13.27 4.98
C THR A 225 -9.04 13.31 3.72
N ILE A 226 -9.81 12.24 3.48
CA ILE A 226 -10.72 12.12 2.35
C ILE A 226 -12.16 12.09 2.88
N ARG A 227 -13.02 12.95 2.33
CA ARG A 227 -14.45 12.96 2.61
C ARG A 227 -15.22 13.15 1.31
N ASP A 228 -16.24 12.32 1.07
CA ASP A 228 -17.13 12.38 -0.10
C ASP A 228 -16.36 12.46 -1.44
N GLY A 229 -15.27 11.70 -1.55
CA GLY A 229 -14.42 11.63 -2.75
C GLY A 229 -13.47 12.83 -2.94
N ALA A 230 -13.40 13.76 -2.01
CA ALA A 230 -12.52 14.92 -2.08
C ALA A 230 -11.47 14.92 -0.95
N LEU A 231 -10.29 15.49 -1.23
CA LEU A 231 -9.29 15.77 -0.20
C LEU A 231 -9.75 16.96 0.65
N VAL A 232 -9.86 16.73 1.96
CA VAL A 232 -10.12 17.82 2.91
C VAL A 232 -8.78 18.46 3.22
N GLN A 233 -8.60 19.72 2.80
CA GLN A 233 -7.44 20.51 3.24
C GLN A 233 -7.52 20.67 4.76
N PRO A 234 -6.39 20.56 5.50
CA PRO A 234 -6.39 20.95 6.89
C PRO A 234 -6.85 22.41 6.97
N GLY A 235 -8.02 22.62 7.57
CA GLY A 235 -8.57 23.96 7.73
C GLY A 235 -7.59 24.78 8.55
N LEU A 236 -7.28 25.98 8.09
CA LEU A 236 -6.78 27.06 8.93
C LEU A 236 -7.86 27.34 9.99
N HIS A 237 -7.69 26.78 11.19
CA HIS A 237 -8.45 27.16 12.37
C HIS A 237 -7.78 28.33 13.06
#